data_ad64fdc635106ce006511997c4c112be
#
_entry.id   ad64fdc635106ce006511997c4c112be
#
_cell.length_a   1.000
_cell.length_b   1.000
_cell.length_c   1.000
_cell.angle_alpha   90.00
_cell.angle_beta   90.00
_cell.angle_gamma   90.00
#
_symmetry.space_group_name_H-M   'P 1'
#
loop_
_entity.id
_entity.type
_entity.pdbx_description
1 polymer ?
#
loop_
_entity_poly.entity_id
_entity_poly.type
_entity_poly.pdbx_seq_one_letter_code
_entity_poly.pdbx_strand_id
1 'polypeptide(L)'
;EYRVKNLLKDTIADINLLTLSTKHISEYRDRCRKKWSANTFNNHKSLLSIIIDTAITDWGIYLPFNPCKAIKRERIPKPRNRILEGDEEQRLIEACEQSKFVYLKSMVQFSIETAIRQGELLKAMREHVNWEKRTLTLYDTKNGEDRTIPLSQKAFSILSSLPKQFSGALFPISHWRRGRDELNWYWKLALRKAKIKNLRWHDLRRHACSLLFEKGLSVPQVQVLSGHKDPRILLNTYTKLDPEKLVSKLG
;
A
#
# COMPACT_ATOMS: atom_id res chain seq x y z
N GLU A 1 -13.20 11.16 -5.45
CA GLU A 1 -13.93 12.09 -4.57
C GLU A 1 -12.99 13.06 -3.83
N TYR A 2 -12.01 12.60 -3.01
CA TYR A 2 -11.11 13.48 -2.24
C TYR A 2 -10.32 14.48 -3.10
N ARG A 3 -9.75 14.03 -4.25
CA ARG A 3 -8.99 14.91 -5.14
C ARG A 3 -9.86 16.00 -5.78
N VAL A 4 -11.08 15.65 -6.17
CA VAL A 4 -12.04 16.61 -6.71
C VAL A 4 -12.38 17.65 -5.65
N LYS A 5 -12.70 17.24 -4.42
CA LYS A 5 -12.97 18.16 -3.30
C LYS A 5 -11.80 19.12 -3.04
N ASN A 6 -10.56 18.67 -3.19
CA ASN A 6 -9.41 19.55 -3.03
C ASN A 6 -9.20 20.51 -4.22
N LEU A 7 -9.52 20.09 -5.44
CA LEU A 7 -9.52 20.99 -6.61
C LEU A 7 -10.57 22.09 -6.46
N LEU A 8 -11.79 21.72 -6.05
CA LEU A 8 -12.89 22.67 -5.84
C LEU A 8 -12.64 23.69 -4.71
N LYS A 9 -11.66 23.44 -3.84
CA LYS A 9 -11.26 24.38 -2.77
C LYS A 9 -10.12 25.32 -3.17
N ASP A 10 -9.54 25.11 -4.34
CA ASP A 10 -8.45 25.95 -4.85
C ASP A 10 -8.98 26.91 -5.90
N THR A 11 -8.43 28.12 -5.92
CA THR A 11 -8.79 29.19 -6.88
C THR A 11 -8.65 28.75 -8.34
N ILE A 12 -7.98 27.65 -8.65
CA ILE A 12 -7.94 27.09 -9.99
C ILE A 12 -9.33 26.67 -10.50
N ALA A 13 -10.26 26.31 -9.59
CA ALA A 13 -11.61 25.91 -9.94
C ALA A 13 -12.51 27.09 -10.35
N ASP A 14 -12.16 28.30 -9.95
CA ASP A 14 -12.92 29.52 -10.25
C ASP A 14 -12.53 30.15 -11.59
N ILE A 15 -11.47 29.64 -12.23
CA ILE A 15 -10.96 30.18 -13.50
C ILE A 15 -11.84 29.68 -14.64
N ASN A 16 -12.34 30.60 -15.43
CA ASN A 16 -13.06 30.25 -16.66
C ASN A 16 -12.18 29.42 -17.58
N LEU A 17 -12.73 28.28 -18.03
CA LEU A 17 -11.97 27.31 -18.83
C LEU A 17 -11.41 27.93 -20.12
N LEU A 18 -12.14 28.86 -20.75
CA LEU A 18 -11.69 29.56 -21.99
C LEU A 18 -10.47 30.46 -21.76
N THR A 19 -10.26 30.92 -20.53
CA THR A 19 -9.12 31.79 -20.16
C THR A 19 -8.01 31.01 -19.44
N LEU A 20 -8.24 29.73 -19.21
CA LEU A 20 -7.28 28.89 -18.49
C LEU A 20 -5.98 28.73 -19.29
N SER A 21 -4.87 29.10 -18.69
CA SER A 21 -3.55 29.15 -19.32
C SER A 21 -2.51 28.31 -18.55
N THR A 22 -1.39 28.05 -19.18
CA THR A 22 -0.23 27.40 -18.54
C THR A 22 0.24 28.16 -17.29
N LYS A 23 0.11 29.48 -17.25
CA LYS A 23 0.43 30.32 -16.08
C LYS A 23 -0.41 29.89 -14.87
N HIS A 24 -1.72 29.76 -15.05
CA HIS A 24 -2.64 29.33 -13.97
C HIS A 24 -2.28 27.94 -13.42
N ILE A 25 -1.90 27.00 -14.31
CA ILE A 25 -1.45 25.67 -13.88
C ILE A 25 -0.12 25.73 -13.11
N SER A 26 0.79 26.61 -13.52
CA SER A 26 2.06 26.85 -12.80
C SER A 26 1.82 27.43 -11.40
N GLU A 27 0.96 28.42 -11.27
CA GLU A 27 0.59 29.01 -9.98
C GLU A 27 -0.09 27.98 -9.08
N TYR A 28 -0.99 27.15 -9.63
CA TYR A 28 -1.58 26.02 -8.92
C TYR A 28 -0.51 25.03 -8.43
N ARG A 29 0.47 24.66 -9.28
CA ARG A 29 1.61 23.84 -8.89
C ARG A 29 2.34 24.42 -7.68
N ASP A 30 2.63 25.72 -7.73
CA ASP A 30 3.43 26.38 -6.70
C ASP A 30 2.67 26.47 -5.36
N ARG A 31 1.34 26.65 -5.40
CA ARG A 31 0.49 26.50 -4.22
C ARG A 31 0.47 25.06 -3.67
N CYS A 32 0.38 24.08 -4.58
CA CYS A 32 0.41 22.66 -4.21
C CYS A 32 1.71 22.24 -3.55
N ARG A 33 2.86 22.72 -4.04
CA ARG A 33 4.19 22.42 -3.49
C ARG A 33 4.36 22.81 -2.03
N LYS A 34 3.66 23.85 -1.60
CA LYS A 34 3.67 24.28 -0.18
C LYS A 34 2.92 23.34 0.74
N LYS A 35 1.99 22.54 0.21
CA LYS A 35 1.05 21.71 0.99
C LYS A 35 1.26 20.20 0.78
N TRP A 36 1.72 19.79 -0.40
CA TRP A 36 1.68 18.40 -0.82
C TRP A 36 3.00 17.90 -1.41
N SER A 37 3.15 16.57 -1.44
CA SER A 37 4.26 15.92 -2.12
C SER A 37 4.16 16.06 -3.65
N ALA A 38 5.28 15.92 -4.33
CA ALA A 38 5.37 15.89 -5.80
C ALA A 38 4.39 14.86 -6.41
N ASN A 39 4.27 13.68 -5.82
CA ASN A 39 3.34 12.67 -6.28
C ASN A 39 1.87 13.10 -6.14
N THR A 40 1.53 13.76 -5.05
CA THR A 40 0.17 14.28 -4.84
C THR A 40 -0.17 15.34 -5.89
N PHE A 41 0.73 16.30 -6.12
CA PHE A 41 0.55 17.29 -7.19
C PHE A 41 0.40 16.62 -8.57
N ASN A 42 1.30 15.69 -8.92
CA ASN A 42 1.22 14.98 -10.20
C ASN A 42 -0.14 14.29 -10.41
N ASN A 43 -0.72 13.72 -9.35
CA ASN A 43 -2.05 13.11 -9.39
C ASN A 43 -3.18 14.15 -9.57
N HIS A 44 -3.08 15.31 -8.92
CA HIS A 44 -4.02 16.42 -9.10
C HIS A 44 -3.92 17.01 -10.51
N LYS A 45 -2.71 17.23 -10.99
CA LYS A 45 -2.47 17.67 -12.38
C LYS A 45 -3.04 16.70 -13.41
N SER A 46 -2.88 15.39 -13.19
CA SER A 46 -3.44 14.39 -14.10
C SER A 46 -4.97 14.42 -14.10
N LEU A 47 -5.59 14.58 -12.93
CA LEU A 47 -7.05 14.71 -12.84
C LEU A 47 -7.55 15.97 -13.55
N LEU A 48 -6.91 17.11 -13.33
CA LEU A 48 -7.25 18.37 -14.00
C LEU A 48 -7.06 18.27 -15.53
N SER A 49 -5.98 17.59 -15.96
CA SER A 49 -5.75 17.33 -17.39
C SER A 49 -6.86 16.49 -18.01
N ILE A 50 -7.33 15.45 -17.32
CA ILE A 50 -8.45 14.62 -17.78
C ILE A 50 -9.73 15.46 -17.91
N ILE A 51 -10.04 16.27 -16.90
CA ILE A 51 -11.24 17.15 -16.93
C ILE A 51 -11.18 18.10 -18.14
N ILE A 52 -10.01 18.70 -18.41
CA ILE A 52 -9.86 19.61 -19.55
C ILE A 52 -9.93 18.85 -20.88
N ASP A 53 -9.28 17.68 -21.00
CA ASP A 53 -9.38 16.85 -22.21
C ASP A 53 -10.84 16.44 -22.47
N THR A 54 -11.60 16.02 -21.46
CA THR A 54 -13.05 15.72 -21.55
C THR A 54 -13.85 16.94 -21.99
N ALA A 55 -13.54 18.12 -21.46
CA ALA A 55 -14.22 19.36 -21.85
C ALA A 55 -14.00 19.68 -23.35
N ILE A 56 -12.81 19.44 -23.88
CA ILE A 56 -12.48 19.64 -25.28
C ILE A 56 -13.18 18.56 -26.16
N THR A 57 -13.07 17.28 -25.79
CA THR A 57 -13.47 16.16 -26.65
C THR A 57 -14.97 15.87 -26.57
N ASP A 58 -15.52 15.86 -25.35
CA ASP A 58 -16.86 15.35 -25.10
C ASP A 58 -17.89 16.48 -25.00
N TRP A 59 -17.49 17.65 -24.49
CA TRP A 59 -18.38 18.80 -24.30
C TRP A 59 -18.24 19.86 -25.42
N GLY A 60 -17.31 19.65 -26.35
CA GLY A 60 -17.12 20.55 -27.49
C GLY A 60 -16.61 21.95 -27.12
N ILE A 61 -16.03 22.13 -25.92
CA ILE A 61 -15.47 23.42 -25.51
C ILE A 61 -14.19 23.69 -26.29
N TYR A 62 -14.18 24.77 -27.07
CA TYR A 62 -13.01 25.12 -27.85
C TYR A 62 -11.89 25.65 -26.95
N LEU A 63 -10.81 24.87 -26.89
CA LEU A 63 -9.52 25.27 -26.31
C LEU A 63 -8.43 24.88 -27.31
N PRO A 64 -7.48 25.77 -27.63
CA PRO A 64 -6.43 25.46 -28.60
C PRO A 64 -5.51 24.30 -28.16
N PHE A 65 -5.35 24.12 -26.86
CA PHE A 65 -4.61 22.99 -26.26
C PHE A 65 -4.92 22.87 -24.77
N ASN A 66 -4.64 21.69 -24.22
CA ASN A 66 -4.75 21.47 -22.77
C ASN A 66 -3.50 22.04 -22.04
N PRO A 67 -3.61 23.11 -21.25
CA PRO A 67 -2.47 23.78 -20.61
C PRO A 67 -1.74 22.92 -19.58
N CYS A 68 -2.40 21.89 -19.05
CA CYS A 68 -1.74 20.91 -18.16
C CYS A 68 -0.65 20.13 -18.87
N LYS A 69 -0.74 19.90 -20.18
CA LYS A 69 0.26 19.13 -20.94
C LYS A 69 1.59 19.86 -21.07
N ALA A 70 1.56 21.19 -21.06
CA ALA A 70 2.78 22.03 -21.12
C ALA A 70 3.58 21.99 -19.81
N ILE A 71 2.97 21.66 -18.68
CA ILE A 71 3.66 21.62 -17.40
C ILE A 71 4.30 20.24 -17.19
N LYS A 72 5.62 20.20 -16.98
CA LYS A 72 6.34 18.96 -16.65
C LYS A 72 5.84 18.37 -15.33
N ARG A 73 5.88 17.04 -15.23
CA ARG A 73 5.61 16.35 -13.96
C ARG A 73 6.72 16.66 -12.97
N GLU A 74 6.36 16.80 -11.71
CA GLU A 74 7.32 16.92 -10.62
C GLU A 74 8.10 15.62 -10.44
N ARG A 75 9.39 15.73 -10.16
CA ARG A 75 10.24 14.57 -9.90
C ARG A 75 9.81 13.91 -8.58
N ILE A 76 9.41 12.65 -8.65
CA ILE A 76 9.06 11.86 -7.49
C ILE A 76 10.34 11.29 -6.88
N PRO A 77 10.57 11.41 -5.56
CA PRO A 77 11.68 10.76 -4.89
C PRO A 77 11.66 9.24 -5.13
N LYS A 78 12.82 8.60 -5.06
CA LYS A 78 12.93 7.14 -5.15
C LYS A 78 11.99 6.48 -4.13
N PRO A 79 11.37 5.33 -4.47
CA PRO A 79 10.57 4.57 -3.54
C PRO A 79 11.38 4.21 -2.28
N ARG A 80 10.69 4.15 -1.15
CA ARG A 80 11.31 3.68 0.10
C ARG A 80 11.69 2.21 -0.05
N ASN A 81 12.85 1.84 0.51
CA ASN A 81 13.35 0.47 0.57
C ASN A 81 13.45 -0.06 2.01
N ARG A 82 12.68 0.49 2.94
CA ARG A 82 12.71 0.09 4.35
C ARG A 82 12.11 -1.30 4.53
N ILE A 83 12.86 -2.20 5.11
CA ILE A 83 12.47 -3.52 5.60
C ILE A 83 12.91 -3.63 7.07
N LEU A 84 12.50 -4.68 7.79
CA LEU A 84 13.03 -4.98 9.12
C LEU A 84 14.47 -5.47 9.00
N GLU A 85 15.35 -5.01 9.89
CA GLU A 85 16.79 -5.27 9.86
C GLU A 85 17.26 -5.83 11.21
N GLY A 86 18.21 -6.74 11.19
CA GLY A 86 18.80 -7.32 12.39
C GLY A 86 17.75 -7.93 13.33
N ASP A 87 17.70 -7.45 14.56
CA ASP A 87 16.78 -7.90 15.61
C ASP A 87 15.42 -7.17 15.63
N GLU A 88 15.17 -6.27 14.68
CA GLU A 88 13.95 -5.44 14.68
C GLU A 88 12.67 -6.26 14.63
N GLU A 89 12.63 -7.39 13.88
CA GLU A 89 11.46 -8.25 13.83
C GLU A 89 11.14 -8.83 15.21
N GLN A 90 12.14 -9.36 15.89
CA GLN A 90 11.97 -9.92 17.22
C GLN A 90 11.48 -8.87 18.22
N ARG A 91 12.14 -7.72 18.30
CA ARG A 91 11.75 -6.62 19.20
C ARG A 91 10.33 -6.09 18.90
N LEU A 92 9.95 -6.06 17.61
CA LEU A 92 8.62 -5.67 17.20
C LEU A 92 7.56 -6.67 17.69
N ILE A 93 7.80 -7.96 17.51
CA ILE A 93 6.88 -9.03 17.95
C ILE A 93 6.71 -9.00 19.47
N GLU A 94 7.80 -8.88 20.22
CA GLU A 94 7.77 -8.75 21.68
C GLU A 94 6.98 -7.51 22.15
N ALA A 95 7.18 -6.38 21.47
CA ALA A 95 6.43 -5.16 21.75
C ALA A 95 4.93 -5.29 21.41
N CYS A 96 4.59 -6.02 20.34
CA CYS A 96 3.21 -6.29 19.95
C CYS A 96 2.52 -7.25 20.94
N GLU A 97 3.22 -8.23 21.47
CA GLU A 97 2.70 -9.16 22.49
C GLU A 97 2.25 -8.46 23.75
N GLN A 98 2.95 -7.40 24.14
CA GLN A 98 2.64 -6.58 25.30
C GLN A 98 1.63 -5.45 24.98
N SER A 99 0.99 -5.50 23.81
CA SER A 99 -0.03 -4.53 23.42
C SER A 99 -1.38 -4.82 24.10
N LYS A 100 -2.10 -3.75 24.46
CA LYS A 100 -3.50 -3.88 24.89
C LYS A 100 -4.42 -4.37 23.80
N PHE A 101 -4.01 -4.23 22.52
CA PHE A 101 -4.74 -4.78 21.38
C PHE A 101 -4.23 -6.21 21.13
N VAL A 102 -4.98 -7.17 21.62
CA VAL A 102 -4.59 -8.59 21.69
C VAL A 102 -4.26 -9.22 20.34
N TYR A 103 -4.82 -8.69 19.25
CA TYR A 103 -4.58 -9.20 17.89
C TYR A 103 -3.32 -8.62 17.23
N LEU A 104 -2.66 -7.59 17.81
CA LEU A 104 -1.59 -6.86 17.13
C LEU A 104 -0.43 -7.78 16.75
N LYS A 105 0.04 -8.64 17.66
CA LYS A 105 1.10 -9.64 17.40
C LYS A 105 0.73 -10.54 16.22
N SER A 106 -0.45 -11.16 16.28
CA SER A 106 -0.92 -12.08 15.23
C SER A 106 -1.08 -11.38 13.88
N MET A 107 -1.58 -10.14 13.87
CA MET A 107 -1.71 -9.35 12.63
C MET A 107 -0.35 -9.01 12.00
N VAL A 108 0.64 -8.66 12.82
CA VAL A 108 2.00 -8.35 12.36
C VAL A 108 2.65 -9.60 11.79
N GLN A 109 2.65 -10.70 12.54
CA GLN A 109 3.22 -11.97 12.11
C GLN A 109 2.54 -12.50 10.84
N PHE A 110 1.19 -12.46 10.79
CA PHE A 110 0.44 -12.87 9.61
C PHE A 110 0.74 -12.00 8.39
N SER A 111 0.94 -10.69 8.59
CA SER A 111 1.32 -9.79 7.50
C SER A 111 2.72 -10.09 6.94
N ILE A 112 3.66 -10.47 7.80
CA ILE A 112 5.03 -10.88 7.40
C ILE A 112 4.97 -12.22 6.64
N GLU A 113 4.17 -13.18 7.08
CA GLU A 113 4.07 -14.50 6.45
C GLU A 113 3.35 -14.48 5.09
N THR A 114 2.37 -13.58 4.90
CA THR A 114 1.49 -13.62 3.73
C THR A 114 1.68 -12.46 2.75
N ALA A 115 2.48 -11.46 3.11
CA ALA A 115 2.60 -10.21 2.35
C ALA A 115 1.25 -9.52 2.05
N ILE A 116 0.20 -9.76 2.85
CA ILE A 116 -1.15 -9.21 2.69
C ILE A 116 -1.14 -7.67 2.83
N ARG A 117 -2.00 -6.97 2.09
CA ARG A 117 -2.17 -5.53 2.28
C ARG A 117 -2.96 -5.25 3.57
N GLN A 118 -2.63 -4.15 4.28
CA GLN A 118 -3.35 -3.76 5.50
C GLN A 118 -4.88 -3.71 5.32
N GLY A 119 -5.34 -3.16 4.19
CA GLY A 119 -6.78 -3.07 3.92
C GLY A 119 -7.44 -4.44 3.67
N GLU A 120 -6.72 -5.39 3.07
CA GLU A 120 -7.17 -6.76 2.87
C GLU A 120 -7.19 -7.51 4.20
N LEU A 121 -6.16 -7.34 5.03
CA LEU A 121 -6.09 -7.94 6.36
C LEU A 121 -7.28 -7.52 7.25
N LEU A 122 -7.64 -6.23 7.21
CA LEU A 122 -8.77 -5.69 7.99
C LEU A 122 -10.15 -6.14 7.49
N LYS A 123 -10.23 -6.60 6.25
CA LYS A 123 -11.45 -7.13 5.63
C LYS A 123 -11.51 -8.66 5.62
N ALA A 124 -10.43 -9.32 6.00
CA ALA A 124 -10.35 -10.77 5.96
C ALA A 124 -11.31 -11.39 6.97
N MET A 125 -12.14 -12.34 6.49
CA MET A 125 -13.17 -13.00 7.27
C MET A 125 -12.80 -14.45 7.47
N ARG A 126 -13.30 -15.05 8.55
CA ARG A 126 -13.02 -16.45 8.90
C ARG A 126 -13.58 -17.43 7.88
N GLU A 127 -14.75 -17.15 7.34
CA GLU A 127 -15.43 -17.93 6.28
C GLU A 127 -14.66 -17.90 4.94
N HIS A 128 -13.72 -16.98 4.76
CA HIS A 128 -12.86 -16.93 3.59
C HIS A 128 -11.64 -17.86 3.68
N VAL A 129 -11.43 -18.50 4.84
CA VAL A 129 -10.33 -19.47 5.04
C VAL A 129 -10.80 -20.86 4.68
N ASN A 130 -10.16 -21.48 3.71
CA ASN A 130 -10.28 -22.91 3.48
C ASN A 130 -9.26 -23.63 4.39
N TRP A 131 -9.78 -24.23 5.46
CA TRP A 131 -8.96 -24.86 6.51
C TRP A 131 -8.31 -26.17 6.03
N GLU A 132 -8.94 -26.89 5.11
CA GLU A 132 -8.41 -28.14 4.56
C GLU A 132 -7.28 -27.85 3.56
N LYS A 133 -7.52 -26.94 2.60
CA LYS A 133 -6.55 -26.55 1.57
C LYS A 133 -5.51 -25.56 2.07
N ARG A 134 -5.66 -25.01 3.28
CA ARG A 134 -4.81 -23.96 3.87
C ARG A 134 -4.68 -22.76 2.94
N THR A 135 -5.79 -22.21 2.53
CA THR A 135 -5.83 -21.03 1.68
C THR A 135 -6.76 -19.98 2.25
N LEU A 136 -6.49 -18.71 1.91
CA LEU A 136 -7.34 -17.57 2.25
C LEU A 136 -7.74 -16.85 0.96
N THR A 137 -9.04 -16.71 0.71
CA THR A 137 -9.56 -15.92 -0.40
C THR A 137 -9.79 -14.48 0.04
N LEU A 138 -9.25 -13.55 -0.70
CA LEU A 138 -9.33 -12.11 -0.48
C LEU A 138 -10.25 -11.51 -1.54
N TYR A 139 -11.42 -11.03 -1.10
CA TYR A 139 -12.43 -10.42 -1.95
C TYR A 139 -12.26 -8.91 -2.03
N ASP A 140 -12.82 -8.30 -3.08
CA ASP A 140 -12.85 -6.85 -3.29
C ASP A 140 -11.47 -6.21 -3.06
N THR A 141 -10.45 -6.78 -3.69
CA THR A 141 -9.10 -6.25 -3.57
C THR A 141 -9.01 -4.90 -4.27
N LYS A 142 -8.03 -4.07 -3.89
CA LYS A 142 -7.80 -2.74 -4.49
C LYS A 142 -7.74 -2.75 -6.04
N ASN A 143 -7.50 -3.91 -6.61
CA ASN A 143 -7.37 -4.11 -8.06
C ASN A 143 -8.67 -4.61 -8.72
N GLY A 144 -9.77 -4.76 -7.97
CA GLY A 144 -11.07 -5.21 -8.46
C GLY A 144 -11.15 -6.71 -8.77
N GLU A 145 -10.14 -7.51 -8.39
CA GLU A 145 -10.11 -8.95 -8.60
C GLU A 145 -9.94 -9.68 -7.28
N ASP A 146 -10.66 -10.76 -7.12
CA ASP A 146 -10.49 -11.68 -6.00
C ASP A 146 -9.20 -12.49 -6.20
N ARG A 147 -8.55 -12.84 -5.10
CA ARG A 147 -7.40 -13.71 -5.16
C ARG A 147 -7.32 -14.64 -3.96
N THR A 148 -6.87 -15.85 -4.21
CA THR A 148 -6.60 -16.84 -3.17
C THR A 148 -5.10 -16.93 -2.91
N ILE A 149 -4.71 -16.80 -1.64
CA ILE A 149 -3.32 -16.94 -1.21
C ILE A 149 -3.14 -18.24 -0.41
N PRO A 150 -2.07 -19.01 -0.64
CA PRO A 150 -1.71 -20.13 0.20
C PRO A 150 -1.19 -19.64 1.55
N LEU A 151 -1.46 -20.40 2.60
CA LEU A 151 -1.00 -20.13 3.95
C LEU A 151 0.16 -21.04 4.30
N SER A 152 1.32 -20.45 4.65
CA SER A 152 2.43 -21.20 5.24
C SER A 152 1.97 -21.89 6.52
N GLN A 153 2.70 -22.91 6.97
CA GLN A 153 2.40 -23.59 8.24
C GLN A 153 2.32 -22.58 9.39
N LYS A 154 3.20 -21.58 9.40
CA LYS A 154 3.23 -20.53 10.43
C LYS A 154 2.01 -19.61 10.32
N ALA A 155 1.64 -19.16 9.11
CA ALA A 155 0.43 -18.37 8.90
C ALA A 155 -0.82 -19.13 9.32
N PHE A 156 -0.92 -20.42 8.98
CA PHE A 156 -2.02 -21.27 9.37
C PHE A 156 -2.10 -21.45 10.89
N SER A 157 -0.97 -21.70 11.56
CA SER A 157 -0.91 -21.81 13.03
C SER A 157 -1.35 -20.51 13.72
N ILE A 158 -0.98 -19.34 13.18
CA ILE A 158 -1.44 -18.04 13.70
C ILE A 158 -2.97 -17.98 13.65
N LEU A 159 -3.59 -18.30 12.50
CA LEU A 159 -5.05 -18.27 12.38
C LEU A 159 -5.73 -19.30 13.28
N SER A 160 -5.15 -20.49 13.44
CA SER A 160 -5.67 -21.56 14.29
C SER A 160 -5.62 -21.22 15.78
N SER A 161 -4.67 -20.37 16.20
CA SER A 161 -4.54 -19.91 17.59
C SER A 161 -5.50 -18.77 17.94
N LEU A 162 -6.15 -18.16 16.96
CA LEU A 162 -7.15 -17.12 17.23
C LEU A 162 -8.41 -17.73 17.89
N PRO A 163 -9.13 -16.95 18.71
CA PRO A 163 -10.38 -17.40 19.31
C PRO A 163 -11.32 -18.00 18.26
N LYS A 164 -11.87 -19.17 18.56
CA LYS A 164 -12.78 -19.89 17.65
C LYS A 164 -14.08 -19.10 17.51
N GLN A 165 -14.34 -18.60 16.33
CA GLN A 165 -15.59 -17.99 15.91
C GLN A 165 -16.02 -18.70 14.63
N PHE A 166 -17.31 -18.97 14.45
CA PHE A 166 -17.82 -19.65 13.26
C PHE A 166 -17.80 -18.73 12.03
N SER A 167 -17.98 -17.43 12.24
CA SER A 167 -17.98 -16.40 11.19
C SER A 167 -17.42 -15.09 11.75
N GLY A 168 -17.21 -14.12 10.84
CA GLY A 168 -16.79 -12.78 11.21
C GLY A 168 -15.33 -12.49 10.90
N ALA A 169 -14.87 -11.27 11.25
CA ALA A 169 -13.53 -10.80 10.95
C ALA A 169 -12.46 -11.70 11.58
N LEU A 170 -11.42 -12.06 10.80
CA LEU A 170 -10.26 -12.81 11.32
C LEU A 170 -9.59 -12.09 12.48
N PHE A 171 -9.51 -10.79 12.39
CA PHE A 171 -8.94 -9.93 13.43
C PHE A 171 -9.98 -8.86 13.81
N PRO A 172 -10.86 -9.15 14.77
CA PRO A 172 -11.90 -8.22 15.18
C PRO A 172 -11.32 -6.89 15.63
N ILE A 173 -11.81 -5.82 15.01
CA ILE A 173 -11.46 -4.44 15.31
C ILE A 173 -12.76 -3.62 15.35
N SER A 174 -12.85 -2.61 16.19
CA SER A 174 -14.11 -1.96 16.57
C SER A 174 -14.99 -1.49 15.40
N HIS A 175 -14.37 -1.02 14.31
CA HIS A 175 -15.06 -0.67 13.06
C HIS A 175 -14.01 -0.51 11.94
N TRP A 176 -14.23 -1.05 10.73
CA TRP A 176 -13.19 -1.08 9.70
C TRP A 176 -12.60 0.30 9.31
N ARG A 177 -13.38 1.39 9.34
CA ARG A 177 -12.87 2.75 9.11
C ARG A 177 -12.11 3.30 10.30
N ARG A 178 -12.66 3.16 11.50
CA ARG A 178 -11.99 3.51 12.78
C ARG A 178 -10.90 2.51 13.13
N GLY A 179 -11.07 1.25 12.73
CA GLY A 179 -10.14 0.17 12.94
C GLY A 179 -8.77 0.39 12.31
N ARG A 180 -8.69 1.08 11.16
CA ARG A 180 -7.39 1.47 10.60
C ARG A 180 -6.68 2.49 11.49
N ASP A 181 -7.40 3.45 12.03
CA ASP A 181 -6.82 4.47 12.91
C ASP A 181 -6.44 3.88 14.26
N GLU A 182 -7.27 2.99 14.79
CA GLU A 182 -7.01 2.22 15.99
C GLU A 182 -5.77 1.33 15.82
N LEU A 183 -5.69 0.54 14.74
CA LEU A 183 -4.52 -0.26 14.41
C LEU A 183 -3.26 0.60 14.27
N ASN A 184 -3.35 1.73 13.57
CA ASN A 184 -2.23 2.65 13.41
C ASN A 184 -1.77 3.25 14.75
N TRP A 185 -2.67 3.46 15.68
CA TRP A 185 -2.34 3.95 17.02
C TRP A 185 -1.55 2.89 17.80
N TYR A 186 -2.05 1.66 17.89
CA TYR A 186 -1.33 0.56 18.55
C TYR A 186 -0.01 0.23 17.85
N TRP A 187 0.03 0.29 16.52
CA TRP A 187 1.25 0.15 15.74
C TRP A 187 2.33 1.16 16.15
N LYS A 188 1.96 2.45 16.25
CA LYS A 188 2.89 3.49 16.69
C LYS A 188 3.39 3.27 18.12
N LEU A 189 2.54 2.76 19.01
CA LEU A 189 2.94 2.40 20.36
C LEU A 189 3.96 1.25 20.35
N ALA A 190 3.70 0.19 19.61
CA ALA A 190 4.60 -0.94 19.49
C ALA A 190 5.96 -0.53 18.90
N LEU A 191 5.98 0.30 17.86
CA LEU A 191 7.23 0.82 17.29
C LEU A 191 8.05 1.63 18.29
N ARG A 192 7.40 2.49 19.10
CA ARG A 192 8.08 3.24 20.16
C ARG A 192 8.69 2.31 21.20
N LYS A 193 7.95 1.29 21.64
CA LYS A 193 8.40 0.31 22.63
C LYS A 193 9.55 -0.54 22.08
N ALA A 194 9.47 -0.98 20.84
CA ALA A 194 10.51 -1.71 20.12
C ALA A 194 11.73 -0.83 19.75
N LYS A 195 11.69 0.49 19.97
CA LYS A 195 12.71 1.47 19.56
C LYS A 195 13.00 1.44 18.05
N ILE A 196 11.96 1.15 17.24
CA ILE A 196 12.06 1.09 15.77
C ILE A 196 11.61 2.42 15.18
N LYS A 197 12.48 3.03 14.38
CA LYS A 197 12.22 4.31 13.72
C LYS A 197 11.89 4.10 12.25
N ASN A 198 11.05 4.99 11.72
CA ASN A 198 10.79 5.09 10.27
C ASN A 198 10.28 3.78 9.63
N LEU A 199 9.48 2.98 10.35
CA LEU A 199 8.81 1.80 9.83
C LEU A 199 7.31 2.06 9.70
N ARG A 200 6.72 1.75 8.54
CA ARG A 200 5.29 1.84 8.26
C ARG A 200 4.71 0.43 8.16
N TRP A 201 3.41 0.28 8.41
CA TRP A 201 2.74 -1.03 8.23
C TRP A 201 2.99 -1.65 6.85
N HIS A 202 2.97 -0.83 5.79
CA HIS A 202 3.22 -1.33 4.44
C HIS A 202 4.66 -1.84 4.22
N ASP A 203 5.60 -1.45 5.05
CA ASP A 203 6.97 -1.95 4.99
C ASP A 203 7.08 -3.42 5.44
N LEU A 204 6.11 -3.92 6.27
CA LEU A 204 5.99 -5.36 6.59
C LEU A 204 5.76 -6.20 5.34
N ARG A 205 4.92 -5.74 4.42
CA ARG A 205 4.70 -6.42 3.15
C ARG A 205 5.96 -6.43 2.28
N ARG A 206 6.76 -5.37 2.32
CA ARG A 206 8.05 -5.34 1.65
C ARG A 206 9.00 -6.36 2.26
N HIS A 207 9.09 -6.36 3.57
CA HIS A 207 9.89 -7.34 4.30
C HIS A 207 9.45 -8.77 3.96
N ALA A 208 8.17 -9.06 3.99
CA ALA A 208 7.61 -10.35 3.57
C ALA A 208 8.02 -10.75 2.15
N CYS A 209 7.91 -9.83 1.17
CA CYS A 209 8.35 -10.12 -0.20
C CYS A 209 9.85 -10.39 -0.27
N SER A 210 10.69 -9.68 0.48
CA SER A 210 12.13 -9.94 0.55
C SER A 210 12.41 -11.34 1.10
N LEU A 211 11.75 -11.73 2.20
CA LEU A 211 11.89 -13.08 2.77
C LEU A 211 11.45 -14.19 1.79
N LEU A 212 10.39 -13.95 1.00
CA LEU A 212 9.93 -14.90 -0.02
C LEU A 212 10.99 -15.10 -1.12
N PHE A 213 11.63 -14.02 -1.57
CA PHE A 213 12.75 -14.13 -2.53
C PHE A 213 14.00 -14.79 -1.91
N GLU A 214 14.30 -14.52 -0.65
CA GLU A 214 15.39 -15.18 0.08
C GLU A 214 15.14 -16.70 0.22
N LYS A 215 13.87 -17.12 0.36
CA LYS A 215 13.44 -18.53 0.31
C LYS A 215 13.51 -19.13 -1.10
N GLY A 216 13.90 -18.38 -2.12
CA GLY A 216 14.07 -18.85 -3.49
C GLY A 216 12.80 -18.86 -4.35
N LEU A 217 11.69 -18.22 -3.89
CA LEU A 217 10.49 -18.13 -4.70
C LEU A 217 10.74 -17.24 -5.93
N SER A 218 10.19 -17.67 -7.07
CA SER A 218 10.23 -16.89 -8.31
C SER A 218 9.29 -15.69 -8.27
N VAL A 219 9.52 -14.71 -9.17
CA VAL A 219 8.66 -13.51 -9.26
C VAL A 219 7.18 -13.86 -9.44
N PRO A 220 6.77 -14.79 -10.34
CA PRO A 220 5.37 -15.20 -10.46
C PRO A 220 4.79 -15.78 -9.16
N GLN A 221 5.56 -16.58 -8.43
CA GLN A 221 5.12 -17.13 -7.13
C GLN A 221 4.90 -16.04 -6.08
N VAL A 222 5.82 -15.07 -5.98
CA VAL A 222 5.66 -13.92 -5.10
C VAL A 222 4.49 -13.01 -5.54
N GLN A 223 4.21 -12.92 -6.87
CA GLN A 223 3.02 -12.20 -7.37
C GLN A 223 1.72 -12.83 -6.88
N VAL A 224 1.60 -14.15 -6.89
CA VAL A 224 0.41 -14.86 -6.38
C VAL A 224 0.17 -14.50 -4.90
N LEU A 225 1.19 -14.60 -4.07
CA LEU A 225 1.12 -14.30 -2.64
C LEU A 225 0.79 -12.82 -2.39
N SER A 226 1.57 -11.96 -3.00
CA SER A 226 1.48 -10.53 -2.75
C SER A 226 0.37 -9.83 -3.55
N GLY A 227 -0.07 -10.36 -4.70
CA GLY A 227 -1.05 -9.74 -5.60
C GLY A 227 -0.52 -8.46 -6.26
N HIS A 228 0.75 -8.43 -6.66
CA HIS A 228 1.29 -7.40 -7.53
C HIS A 228 0.93 -7.72 -8.98
N LYS A 229 0.16 -6.85 -9.65
CA LYS A 229 -0.16 -7.02 -11.08
C LYS A 229 1.06 -6.78 -11.97
N ASP A 230 1.86 -5.77 -11.65
CA ASP A 230 3.05 -5.42 -12.41
C ASP A 230 4.29 -6.07 -11.76
N PRO A 231 4.93 -7.05 -12.43
CA PRO A 231 6.13 -7.71 -11.92
C PRO A 231 7.31 -6.75 -11.74
N ARG A 232 7.34 -5.64 -12.49
CA ARG A 232 8.40 -4.62 -12.39
C ARG A 232 8.48 -4.02 -10.98
N ILE A 233 7.36 -3.97 -10.26
CA ILE A 233 7.34 -3.51 -8.86
C ILE A 233 8.18 -4.44 -7.98
N LEU A 234 8.04 -5.76 -8.16
CA LEU A 234 8.82 -6.75 -7.44
C LEU A 234 10.28 -6.73 -7.89
N LEU A 235 10.53 -6.76 -9.19
CA LEU A 235 11.87 -6.72 -9.76
C LEU A 235 12.65 -5.47 -9.30
N ASN A 236 12.10 -4.29 -9.39
CA ASN A 236 12.79 -3.06 -9.03
C ASN A 236 13.01 -2.86 -7.51
N THR A 237 12.18 -3.52 -6.69
CA THR A 237 12.19 -3.29 -5.24
C THR A 237 12.95 -4.38 -4.49
N TYR A 238 12.87 -5.63 -4.95
CA TYR A 238 13.31 -6.80 -4.16
C TYR A 238 14.42 -7.62 -4.83
N THR A 239 14.66 -7.47 -6.12
CA THR A 239 15.70 -8.22 -6.83
C THR A 239 17.05 -7.51 -6.91
N LYS A 240 17.36 -6.65 -5.96
CA LYS A 240 18.77 -6.31 -5.74
C LYS A 240 19.45 -7.55 -5.18
N LEU A 241 19.74 -8.48 -6.08
CA LEU A 241 20.51 -9.66 -5.76
C LEU A 241 21.86 -9.17 -5.25
N ASP A 242 22.20 -9.60 -4.05
CA ASP A 242 23.52 -9.40 -3.49
C ASP A 242 24.49 -10.27 -4.30
N PRO A 243 25.47 -9.69 -5.01
CA PRO A 243 26.42 -10.47 -5.79
C PRO A 243 27.14 -11.54 -4.95
N GLU A 244 27.42 -11.25 -3.67
CA GLU A 244 28.09 -12.18 -2.77
C GLU A 244 27.23 -13.44 -2.52
N LYS A 245 25.89 -13.27 -2.41
CA LYS A 245 24.96 -14.41 -2.27
C LYS A 245 24.79 -15.23 -3.56
N LEU A 246 25.19 -14.69 -4.71
CA LEU A 246 25.16 -15.43 -5.97
C LEU A 246 26.40 -16.32 -6.15
N VAL A 247 27.53 -15.98 -5.55
CA VAL A 247 28.76 -16.79 -5.65
C VAL A 247 28.48 -18.22 -5.24
N SER A 248 27.78 -18.44 -4.12
CA SER A 248 27.46 -19.80 -3.64
C SER A 248 26.46 -20.57 -4.54
N LYS A 249 25.83 -19.90 -5.52
CA LYS A 249 24.91 -20.52 -6.50
C LYS A 249 25.57 -20.77 -7.85
N LEU A 250 26.75 -20.22 -8.06
CA LEU A 250 27.50 -20.36 -9.32
C LEU A 250 28.57 -21.49 -9.27
N GLY A 251 28.72 -22.13 -8.14
CA GLY A 251 29.64 -23.26 -7.91
C GLY A 251 30.85 -22.88 -7.09
#